data_ae9b03218cd54d72608f68974f5d6e72
#
_entry.id   ae9b03218cd54d72608f68974f5d6e72
#
_cell.length_a   1.000
_cell.length_b   1.000
_cell.length_c   1.000
_cell.angle_alpha   90.00
_cell.angle_beta   90.00
_cell.angle_gamma   90.00
#
_symmetry.space_group_name_H-M   'P 1'
#
loop_
_entity.id
_entity.type
_entity.pdbx_description
1 polymer ?
#
loop_
_entity_poly.entity_id
_entity_poly.type
_entity_poly.pdbx_seq_one_letter_code
_entity_poly.pdbx_strand_id
1 'polypeptide(L)'
;MVLRRDAAGNYVSDFELLDLIGAVSWRGSNEKWPLRIVGDYVKNLGAVDDQDTGYGVDVSLGRASKPGDWRFTYGYAQTDVDAVLAAFSQDNIGIATNYDLHALTVDYTPMPKTLISAIWYHYKPNDPRFAGSNAPDDWLDRFRLFFLMNF
;
A
#
# COMPACT_ATOMS: atom_id res chain seq x y z
N MET A 1 -15.58 5.31 -0.88
CA MET A 1 -14.64 6.02 -1.77
C MET A 1 -15.07 7.46 -1.83
N VAL A 2 -14.32 8.35 -1.23
CA VAL A 2 -14.69 9.77 -1.16
C VAL A 2 -13.69 10.57 -2.00
N LEU A 3 -14.01 10.73 -3.28
CA LEU A 3 -13.38 11.80 -4.07
C LEU A 3 -14.07 13.10 -3.69
N ARG A 4 -13.31 14.13 -3.37
CA ARG A 4 -13.82 15.46 -3.05
C ARG A 4 -14.51 16.04 -4.28
N ARG A 5 -15.79 16.40 -4.10
CA ARG A 5 -16.61 17.00 -5.16
C ARG A 5 -17.24 18.29 -4.68
N ASP A 6 -17.39 19.23 -5.59
CA ASP A 6 -18.15 20.46 -5.38
C ASP A 6 -19.68 20.19 -5.38
N ALA A 7 -20.47 21.23 -5.13
CA ALA A 7 -21.93 21.14 -5.14
C ALA A 7 -22.51 20.78 -6.55
N ALA A 8 -21.74 20.98 -7.61
CA ALA A 8 -22.12 20.62 -8.99
C ALA A 8 -21.70 19.20 -9.37
N GLY A 9 -20.98 18.48 -8.47
CA GLY A 9 -20.52 17.12 -8.68
C GLY A 9 -19.17 16.98 -9.39
N ASN A 10 -18.47 18.09 -9.67
CA ASN A 10 -17.13 18.07 -10.25
C ASN A 10 -16.09 17.72 -9.19
N TYR A 11 -14.95 17.19 -9.62
CA TYR A 11 -13.80 17.02 -8.73
C TYR A 11 -13.31 18.40 -8.26
N VAL A 12 -12.97 18.50 -6.98
CA VAL A 12 -12.46 19.74 -6.37
C VAL A 12 -11.00 19.97 -6.77
N SER A 13 -10.22 18.90 -6.87
CA SER A 13 -8.81 18.92 -7.28
C SER A 13 -8.63 18.35 -8.67
N ASP A 14 -7.70 18.93 -9.45
CA ASP A 14 -7.13 18.29 -10.62
C ASP A 14 -6.05 17.26 -10.19
N PHE A 15 -5.66 16.39 -11.11
CA PHE A 15 -4.65 15.35 -10.81
C PHE A 15 -3.48 15.46 -11.79
N GLU A 16 -2.45 16.16 -11.35
CA GLU A 16 -1.14 16.25 -12.00
C GLU A 16 -0.10 15.65 -11.07
N LEU A 17 0.27 14.39 -11.30
CA LEU A 17 1.04 13.60 -10.34
C LEU A 17 2.53 13.63 -10.64
N LEU A 18 3.32 13.95 -9.62
CA LEU A 18 4.75 13.66 -9.54
C LEU A 18 4.93 12.43 -8.68
N ASP A 19 5.52 11.38 -9.25
CA ASP A 19 5.78 10.11 -8.57
C ASP A 19 7.27 9.78 -8.58
N LEU A 20 7.84 9.49 -7.41
CA LEU A 20 9.26 9.18 -7.20
C LEU A 20 9.39 7.85 -6.47
N ILE A 21 9.92 6.84 -7.17
CA ILE A 21 10.14 5.51 -6.61
C ILE A 21 11.63 5.21 -6.56
N GLY A 22 12.11 4.75 -5.40
CA GLY A 22 13.49 4.33 -5.18
C GLY A 22 13.56 2.94 -4.57
N ALA A 23 14.55 2.13 -4.95
CA ALA A 23 14.73 0.81 -4.39
C ALA A 23 16.21 0.48 -4.17
N VAL A 24 16.50 -0.16 -3.04
CA VAL A 24 17.82 -0.71 -2.71
C VAL A 24 17.66 -2.20 -2.38
N SER A 25 18.54 -3.02 -2.94
CA SER A 25 18.58 -4.45 -2.66
C SER A 25 19.98 -4.86 -2.21
N TRP A 26 20.05 -5.57 -1.09
CA TRP A 26 21.27 -6.09 -0.54
C TRP A 26 21.18 -7.61 -0.36
N ARG A 27 22.11 -8.34 -0.96
CA ARG A 27 22.08 -9.82 -0.93
C ARG A 27 22.71 -10.41 0.32
N GLY A 28 23.56 -9.64 1.02
CA GLY A 28 24.27 -10.13 2.21
C GLY A 28 25.17 -11.34 1.95
N SER A 29 25.54 -12.01 3.04
CA SER A 29 26.32 -13.26 2.99
C SER A 29 25.45 -14.49 2.77
N ASN A 30 24.13 -14.38 2.91
CA ASN A 30 23.19 -15.49 2.78
C ASN A 30 22.17 -15.20 1.66
N GLU A 31 22.30 -15.93 0.57
CA GLU A 31 21.41 -15.78 -0.60
C GLU A 31 19.93 -16.10 -0.32
N LYS A 32 19.61 -16.80 0.77
CA LYS A 32 18.22 -17.08 1.15
C LYS A 32 17.50 -15.87 1.73
N TRP A 33 18.27 -14.93 2.31
CA TRP A 33 17.74 -13.80 3.06
C TRP A 33 18.20 -12.45 2.50
N PRO A 34 17.98 -12.17 1.20
CA PRO A 34 18.23 -10.82 0.68
C PRO A 34 17.31 -9.83 1.36
N LEU A 35 17.83 -8.63 1.62
CA LEU A 35 17.07 -7.47 2.08
C LEU A 35 16.75 -6.59 0.88
N ARG A 36 15.50 -6.14 0.77
CA ARG A 36 15.07 -5.15 -0.21
C ARG A 36 14.27 -4.08 0.50
N ILE A 37 14.59 -2.83 0.21
CA ILE A 37 13.84 -1.66 0.67
C ILE A 37 13.36 -0.91 -0.57
N VAL A 38 12.08 -0.57 -0.61
CA VAL A 38 11.46 0.26 -1.64
C VAL A 38 10.85 1.46 -0.95
N GLY A 39 11.11 2.66 -1.44
CA GLY A 39 10.45 3.88 -1.03
C GLY A 39 9.68 4.46 -2.21
N ASP A 40 8.54 5.05 -1.91
CA ASP A 40 7.62 5.66 -2.85
C ASP A 40 7.16 7.01 -2.29
N TYR A 41 7.09 8.03 -3.13
CA TYR A 41 6.59 9.34 -2.81
C TYR A 41 5.80 9.90 -3.98
N VAL A 42 4.56 10.27 -3.75
CA VAL A 42 3.70 10.90 -4.74
C VAL A 42 3.24 12.27 -4.25
N LYS A 43 3.18 13.24 -5.17
CA LYS A 43 2.60 14.55 -4.94
C LYS A 43 1.67 14.93 -6.08
N ASN A 44 0.47 15.35 -5.74
CA ASN A 44 -0.47 15.91 -6.70
C ASN A 44 -0.28 17.42 -6.82
N LEU A 45 0.31 17.87 -7.91
CA LEU A 45 0.55 19.30 -8.19
C LEU A 45 -0.71 20.08 -8.58
N GLY A 46 -1.79 19.35 -8.93
CA GLY A 46 -3.11 19.92 -9.27
C GLY A 46 -4.08 19.99 -8.10
N ALA A 47 -3.66 19.65 -6.88
CA ALA A 47 -4.50 19.71 -5.70
C ALA A 47 -4.81 21.15 -5.29
N VAL A 48 -6.01 21.38 -4.72
CA VAL A 48 -6.47 22.72 -4.30
C VAL A 48 -5.94 23.14 -2.93
N ASP A 49 -5.41 22.19 -2.15
CA ASP A 49 -4.85 22.41 -0.81
C ASP A 49 -3.70 21.42 -0.51
N ASP A 50 -3.25 21.38 0.75
CA ASP A 50 -2.14 20.57 1.24
C ASP A 50 -2.46 19.08 1.46
N GLN A 51 -3.62 18.61 1.01
CA GLN A 51 -4.02 17.18 1.07
C GLN A 51 -3.57 16.44 -0.20
N ASP A 52 -2.35 16.65 -0.61
CA ASP A 52 -1.81 16.39 -1.95
C ASP A 52 -0.70 15.32 -1.97
N THR A 53 -0.33 14.78 -0.83
CA THR A 53 0.90 13.99 -0.69
C THR A 53 0.61 12.55 -0.25
N GLY A 54 1.35 11.62 -0.82
CA GLY A 54 1.40 10.23 -0.36
C GLY A 54 2.84 9.73 -0.31
N TYR A 55 3.14 8.82 0.62
CA TYR A 55 4.43 8.15 0.69
C TYR A 55 4.30 6.76 1.29
N GLY A 56 5.24 5.91 0.93
CA GLY A 56 5.30 4.54 1.42
C GLY A 56 6.72 4.01 1.51
N VAL A 57 6.89 2.99 2.33
CA VAL A 57 8.12 2.22 2.40
C VAL A 57 7.80 0.76 2.63
N ASP A 58 8.41 -0.10 1.82
CA ASP A 58 8.38 -1.56 1.98
C ASP A 58 9.76 -2.09 2.33
N VAL A 59 9.83 -2.93 3.34
CA VAL A 59 11.04 -3.65 3.74
C VAL A 59 10.78 -5.14 3.63
N SER A 60 11.49 -5.80 2.72
CA SER A 60 11.35 -7.25 2.48
C SER A 60 12.62 -7.98 2.87
N LEU A 61 12.46 -9.06 3.62
CA LEU A 61 13.54 -9.98 4.01
C LEU A 61 13.22 -11.38 3.49
N GLY A 62 14.20 -12.00 2.81
CA GLY A 62 14.05 -13.32 2.23
C GLY A 62 13.51 -13.30 0.80
N ARG A 63 13.23 -14.48 0.29
CA ARG A 63 12.66 -14.68 -1.06
C ARG A 63 11.64 -15.81 -1.00
N ALA A 64 10.68 -15.81 -1.92
CA ALA A 64 9.67 -16.86 -2.08
C ALA A 64 9.69 -17.35 -3.53
N SER A 65 10.76 -18.05 -3.93
CA SER A 65 11.00 -18.47 -5.31
C SER A 65 11.25 -19.98 -5.50
N LYS A 66 11.78 -20.64 -4.49
CA LYS A 66 12.07 -22.09 -4.49
C LYS A 66 11.32 -22.78 -3.36
N PRO A 67 11.02 -24.08 -3.47
CA PRO A 67 10.44 -24.85 -2.37
C PRO A 67 11.20 -24.68 -1.06
N GLY A 68 10.49 -24.39 0.02
CA GLY A 68 11.04 -24.11 1.34
C GLY A 68 11.48 -22.66 1.57
N ASP A 69 11.35 -21.79 0.58
CA ASP A 69 11.67 -20.36 0.73
C ASP A 69 10.56 -19.61 1.49
N TRP A 70 10.98 -18.64 2.28
CA TRP A 70 10.12 -17.68 2.99
C TRP A 70 10.53 -16.25 2.65
N ARG A 71 9.53 -15.37 2.55
CA ARG A 71 9.73 -13.92 2.48
C ARG A 71 8.80 -13.23 3.45
N PHE A 72 9.34 -12.29 4.20
CA PHE A 72 8.62 -11.40 5.09
C PHE A 72 8.70 -9.99 4.54
N THR A 73 7.57 -9.31 4.44
CA THR A 73 7.53 -7.92 4.00
C THR A 73 6.71 -7.12 5.00
N TYR A 74 7.29 -6.02 5.48
CA TYR A 74 6.57 -5.00 6.22
C TYR A 74 6.49 -3.75 5.35
N GLY A 75 5.28 -3.23 5.20
CA GLY A 75 4.98 -2.00 4.50
C GLY A 75 4.35 -0.98 5.42
N TYR A 76 4.72 0.27 5.23
CA TYR A 76 4.03 1.43 5.79
C TYR A 76 3.69 2.38 4.67
N ALA A 77 2.46 2.91 4.65
CA ALA A 77 2.06 3.95 3.71
C ALA A 77 1.10 4.95 4.36
N GLN A 78 1.27 6.21 4.01
CA GLN A 78 0.35 7.28 4.33
C GLN A 78 -0.05 7.99 3.05
N THR A 79 -1.32 8.32 2.91
CA THR A 79 -1.83 8.97 1.70
C THR A 79 -2.89 9.98 2.08
N ASP A 80 -2.75 11.20 1.62
CA ASP A 80 -3.77 12.24 1.73
C ASP A 80 -4.93 11.99 0.77
N VAL A 81 -6.03 12.70 0.94
CA VAL A 81 -7.28 12.45 0.21
C VAL A 81 -7.15 12.69 -1.29
N ASP A 82 -6.41 13.72 -1.70
CA ASP A 82 -6.22 14.14 -3.09
C ASP A 82 -4.80 13.83 -3.63
N ALA A 83 -4.00 13.06 -2.89
CA ALA A 83 -2.65 12.69 -3.31
C ALA A 83 -2.62 11.91 -4.62
N VAL A 84 -3.62 11.02 -4.82
CA VAL A 84 -3.78 10.21 -6.03
C VAL A 84 -5.25 10.05 -6.37
N LEU A 85 -5.54 9.75 -7.63
CA LEU A 85 -6.90 9.41 -8.02
C LEU A 85 -7.29 8.06 -7.41
N ALA A 86 -8.32 8.06 -6.57
CA ALA A 86 -8.75 6.89 -5.79
C ALA A 86 -9.04 5.63 -6.63
N ALA A 87 -9.36 5.78 -7.91
CA ALA A 87 -9.59 4.66 -8.83
C ALA A 87 -8.28 3.88 -9.16
N PHE A 88 -7.11 4.48 -8.97
CA PHE A 88 -5.80 3.90 -9.27
C PHE A 88 -4.94 3.71 -8.02
N SER A 89 -5.52 3.90 -6.84
CA SER A 89 -4.84 3.73 -5.57
C SER A 89 -5.05 2.33 -4.98
N GLN A 90 -4.85 2.20 -3.68
CA GLN A 90 -4.92 0.96 -2.92
C GLN A 90 -6.35 0.36 -2.93
N ASP A 91 -6.52 -0.85 -3.45
CA ASP A 91 -7.78 -1.60 -3.48
C ASP A 91 -7.86 -2.74 -2.45
N ASN A 92 -6.75 -3.01 -1.77
CA ASN A 92 -6.63 -4.12 -0.82
C ASN A 92 -7.26 -3.83 0.55
N ILE A 93 -7.54 -2.56 0.84
CA ILE A 93 -8.19 -2.10 2.07
C ILE A 93 -9.53 -1.40 1.74
N GLY A 94 -10.30 -1.04 2.76
CA GLY A 94 -11.62 -0.42 2.57
C GLY A 94 -11.58 1.08 2.23
N ILE A 95 -10.39 1.70 2.25
CA ILE A 95 -10.14 3.11 2.02
C ILE A 95 -9.17 3.23 0.85
N ALA A 96 -9.53 3.96 -0.20
CA ALA A 96 -8.72 4.07 -1.41
C ALA A 96 -7.65 5.17 -1.33
N THR A 97 -7.95 6.27 -0.66
CA THR A 97 -7.06 7.40 -0.35
C THR A 97 -7.35 7.87 1.06
N ASN A 98 -6.58 8.81 1.60
CA ASN A 98 -6.74 9.31 2.97
C ASN A 98 -6.57 8.19 4.01
N TYR A 99 -5.43 7.52 4.01
CA TYR A 99 -5.17 6.44 4.97
C TYR A 99 -3.76 6.47 5.56
N ASP A 100 -3.67 5.98 6.79
CA ASP A 100 -2.47 5.39 7.39
C ASP A 100 -2.58 3.88 7.30
N LEU A 101 -1.56 3.21 6.78
CA LEU A 101 -1.56 1.77 6.54
C LEU A 101 -0.27 1.13 7.02
N HIS A 102 -0.40 0.07 7.80
CA HIS A 102 0.63 -0.92 8.04
C HIS A 102 0.24 -2.24 7.38
N ALA A 103 1.17 -2.87 6.69
CA ALA A 103 0.95 -4.17 6.06
C ALA A 103 2.06 -5.14 6.45
N LEU A 104 1.70 -6.33 6.90
CA LEU A 104 2.65 -7.42 7.13
C LEU A 104 2.29 -8.58 6.20
N THR A 105 3.22 -8.95 5.34
CA THR A 105 3.08 -10.06 4.40
C THR A 105 4.05 -11.17 4.74
N VAL A 106 3.54 -12.39 4.77
CA VAL A 106 4.34 -13.61 4.90
C VAL A 106 4.06 -14.50 3.70
N ASP A 107 5.09 -14.74 2.91
CA ASP A 107 5.06 -15.60 1.73
C ASP A 107 5.82 -16.89 1.99
N TYR A 108 5.27 -18.00 1.54
CA TYR A 108 5.88 -19.32 1.62
C TYR A 108 5.70 -20.08 0.30
N THR A 109 6.77 -20.70 -0.17
CA THR A 109 6.77 -21.56 -1.36
C THR A 109 6.84 -23.03 -0.94
N PRO A 110 5.71 -23.75 -0.83
CA PRO A 110 5.70 -25.15 -0.38
C PRO A 110 6.26 -26.12 -1.43
N MET A 111 6.01 -25.86 -2.70
CA MET A 111 6.44 -26.69 -3.82
C MET A 111 6.70 -25.83 -5.06
N PRO A 112 7.32 -26.37 -6.14
CA PRO A 112 7.54 -25.59 -7.36
C PRO A 112 6.26 -24.96 -7.88
N LYS A 113 6.37 -23.72 -8.38
CA LYS A 113 5.27 -22.95 -8.97
C LYS A 113 4.07 -22.68 -8.03
N THR A 114 4.23 -22.83 -6.72
CA THR A 114 3.17 -22.63 -5.73
C THR A 114 3.61 -21.59 -4.71
N LEU A 115 2.74 -20.62 -4.42
CA LEU A 115 2.94 -19.60 -3.40
C LEU A 115 1.72 -19.53 -2.49
N ILE A 116 1.97 -19.56 -1.18
CA ILE A 116 0.99 -19.22 -0.15
C ILE A 116 1.41 -17.86 0.41
N SER A 117 0.48 -16.91 0.45
CA SER A 117 0.72 -15.56 0.96
C SER A 117 -0.35 -15.21 1.98
N ALA A 118 0.07 -14.86 3.19
CA ALA A 118 -0.79 -14.34 4.24
C ALA A 118 -0.45 -12.86 4.45
N ILE A 119 -1.48 -11.99 4.42
CA ILE A 119 -1.31 -10.55 4.56
C ILE A 119 -2.23 -10.04 5.66
N TRP A 120 -1.68 -9.28 6.59
CA TRP A 120 -2.39 -8.51 7.57
C TRP A 120 -2.24 -7.03 7.25
N TYR A 121 -3.37 -6.34 7.10
CA TYR A 121 -3.47 -4.90 6.97
C TYR A 121 -4.03 -4.31 8.25
N HIS A 122 -3.37 -3.29 8.78
CA HIS A 122 -3.79 -2.49 9.92
C HIS A 122 -3.82 -1.04 9.48
N TYR A 123 -5.02 -0.43 9.40
CA TYR A 123 -5.19 0.84 8.72
C TYR A 123 -6.31 1.67 9.33
N LYS A 124 -6.22 2.98 9.14
CA LYS A 124 -7.25 3.95 9.53
C LYS A 124 -7.28 5.10 8.54
N PRO A 125 -8.30 5.99 8.56
CA PRO A 125 -8.23 7.28 7.90
C PRO A 125 -7.05 8.11 8.42
N ASN A 126 -6.30 8.74 7.50
CA ASN A 126 -5.22 9.67 7.85
C ASN A 126 -5.78 10.95 8.46
N ASP A 127 -6.75 11.56 7.78
CA ASP A 127 -7.48 12.73 8.28
C ASP A 127 -8.98 12.40 8.41
N PRO A 128 -9.53 12.36 9.63
CA PRO A 128 -10.95 12.08 9.88
C PRO A 128 -11.91 13.06 9.20
N ARG A 129 -11.48 14.31 8.93
CA ARG A 129 -12.31 15.32 8.25
C ARG A 129 -12.69 14.92 6.83
N PHE A 130 -11.86 14.12 6.17
CA PHE A 130 -12.07 13.61 4.80
C PHE A 130 -12.51 12.14 4.78
N ALA A 131 -12.66 11.53 5.93
CA ALA A 131 -13.28 10.23 6.06
C ALA A 131 -14.79 10.39 5.87
N GLY A 132 -15.45 9.51 5.12
CA GLY A 132 -16.91 9.57 4.98
C GLY A 132 -17.62 9.48 6.34
N SER A 133 -18.87 9.95 6.43
CA SER A 133 -19.65 10.01 7.68
C SER A 133 -19.80 8.68 8.43
N ASN A 134 -19.49 7.56 7.80
CA ASN A 134 -19.51 6.20 8.38
C ASN A 134 -18.10 5.59 8.48
N ALA A 135 -17.04 6.39 8.29
CA ALA A 135 -15.69 5.89 8.46
C ALA A 135 -15.40 5.69 9.94
N PRO A 136 -14.75 4.59 10.32
CA PRO A 136 -14.36 4.37 11.71
C PRO A 136 -13.27 5.37 12.12
N ASP A 137 -13.35 5.85 13.34
CA ASP A 137 -12.30 6.68 13.96
C ASP A 137 -11.11 5.83 14.44
N ASP A 138 -11.30 4.51 14.51
CA ASP A 138 -10.34 3.55 15.03
C ASP A 138 -9.62 2.77 13.92
N TRP A 139 -8.54 2.10 14.32
CA TRP A 139 -7.82 1.19 13.46
C TRP A 139 -8.68 -0.01 13.06
N LEU A 140 -8.60 -0.37 11.79
CA LEU A 140 -9.23 -1.54 11.19
C LEU A 140 -8.19 -2.59 10.86
N ASP A 141 -8.59 -3.84 11.02
CA ASP A 141 -7.80 -4.99 10.65
C ASP A 141 -8.43 -5.74 9.48
N ARG A 142 -7.62 -6.12 8.51
CA ARG A 142 -8.01 -7.01 7.42
C ARG A 142 -6.95 -8.08 7.22
N PHE A 143 -7.40 -9.33 7.18
CA PHE A 143 -6.55 -10.47 6.85
C PHE A 143 -6.92 -11.01 5.47
N ARG A 144 -5.89 -11.33 4.69
CA ARG A 144 -6.03 -12.00 3.39
C ARG A 144 -5.11 -13.21 3.32
N LEU A 145 -5.63 -14.27 2.72
CA LEU A 145 -4.87 -15.48 2.41
C LEU A 145 -4.99 -15.74 0.91
N PHE A 146 -3.85 -15.88 0.25
CA PHE A 146 -3.76 -16.22 -1.17
C PHE A 146 -3.08 -17.56 -1.35
N PHE A 147 -3.59 -18.31 -2.29
CA PHE A 147 -2.99 -19.52 -2.80
C PHE A 147 -2.84 -19.38 -4.32
N LEU A 148 -1.61 -19.36 -4.81
CA LEU A 148 -1.28 -19.22 -6.22
C LEU A 148 -0.58 -20.49 -6.69
N MET A 149 -1.07 -21.08 -7.77
CA MET A 149 -0.47 -22.24 -8.42
C MET A 149 -0.41 -21.97 -9.93
N ASN A 150 0.79 -22.11 -10.51
CA ASN A 150 1.02 -22.02 -11.95
C ASN A 150 1.20 -23.43 -12.51
N PHE A 151 0.52 -23.77 -13.59
CA PHE A 151 0.59 -25.05 -14.27
C PHE A 151 1.58 -25.04 -15.44
#